data_6972e104f82bb434c528d6829f5dd9c2
#
_entry.id   6972e104f82bb434c528d6829f5dd9c2
#
_cell.length_a   1.000
_cell.length_b   1.000
_cell.length_c   1.000
_cell.angle_alpha   90.00
_cell.angle_beta   90.00
_cell.angle_gamma   90.00
#
_symmetry.space_group_name_H-M   'P 1'
#
loop_
_entity.id
_entity.type
_entity.pdbx_description
1 polymer ?
#
loop_
_entity_poly.entity_id
_entity_poly.type
_entity_poly.pdbx_seq_one_letter_code
_entity_poly.pdbx_strand_id
1 'polypeptide(L)'
;YKDCVEEMAMVNKAFIETMIEGDANGRGFQYPIPTYSITKDFDWSETENNKLLFTMTAKYGTPYFSNYINSDMEPSDVRSMCCRLRLDLRELRRKTGGFFGSGESTGSVGVVTINIPRIAFLAANEKDFYHRLDHMMDISARSLKIKRDVITKLLEEGLYPYTKRYLGSFDNHFSTIGLIGINEAGLNANWLRKDLTHPETQQFAKDVLNHMRERLVKYQEEYGDLYNLEATPAESTTYRLAKHDRARWPEIITAGKAGDTPYYTNSSHLPVDFTSDIFDALDI
;
A
#
# COMPACT_ATOMS: atom_id res chain seq x y z
N TYR A 1 -11.49 11.47 -25.66
CA TYR A 1 -12.60 10.76 -24.96
C TYR A 1 -13.86 11.61 -24.81
N LYS A 2 -13.79 12.94 -25.03
CA LYS A 2 -14.96 13.84 -24.88
C LYS A 2 -16.09 13.52 -25.87
N ASP A 3 -15.77 12.84 -26.94
CA ASP A 3 -16.72 12.50 -28.03
C ASP A 3 -17.43 11.15 -27.80
N CYS A 4 -17.11 10.44 -26.72
CA CYS A 4 -17.60 9.08 -26.44
C CYS A 4 -18.20 8.96 -25.02
N VAL A 5 -18.80 10.02 -24.49
CA VAL A 5 -19.31 10.05 -23.11
C VAL A 5 -20.47 9.07 -22.90
N GLU A 6 -21.33 8.93 -23.89
CA GLU A 6 -22.48 8.01 -23.84
C GLU A 6 -22.01 6.55 -23.87
N GLU A 7 -21.09 6.22 -24.76
CA GLU A 7 -20.51 4.88 -24.87
C GLU A 7 -19.72 4.49 -23.61
N MET A 8 -18.96 5.44 -23.04
CA MET A 8 -18.27 5.25 -21.78
C MET A 8 -19.28 4.95 -20.66
N ALA A 9 -20.38 5.67 -20.59
CA ALA A 9 -21.44 5.43 -19.60
C ALA A 9 -22.09 4.05 -19.79
N MET A 10 -22.34 3.62 -21.03
CA MET A 10 -22.87 2.30 -21.34
C MET A 10 -21.94 1.18 -20.94
N VAL A 11 -20.64 1.30 -21.25
CA VAL A 11 -19.62 0.30 -20.87
C VAL A 11 -19.48 0.23 -19.35
N ASN A 12 -19.43 1.37 -18.68
CA ASN A 12 -19.36 1.44 -17.23
C ASN A 12 -20.58 0.81 -16.55
N LYS A 13 -21.78 1.09 -17.07
CA LYS A 13 -23.04 0.47 -16.62
C LYS A 13 -22.99 -1.05 -16.71
N ALA A 14 -22.68 -1.59 -17.91
CA ALA A 14 -22.61 -3.03 -18.13
C ALA A 14 -21.56 -3.70 -17.22
N PHE A 15 -20.42 -3.06 -17.01
CA PHE A 15 -19.40 -3.53 -16.09
C PHE A 15 -19.90 -3.61 -14.65
N ILE A 16 -20.51 -2.54 -14.13
CA ILE A 16 -21.01 -2.49 -12.76
C ILE A 16 -22.15 -3.50 -12.55
N GLU A 17 -23.10 -3.59 -13.48
CA GLU A 17 -24.19 -4.57 -13.43
C GLU A 17 -23.63 -5.99 -13.34
N THR A 18 -22.66 -6.34 -14.19
CA THR A 18 -22.00 -7.65 -14.16
C THR A 18 -21.32 -7.93 -12.82
N MET A 19 -20.65 -6.92 -12.26
CA MET A 19 -20.01 -7.05 -10.94
C MET A 19 -21.02 -7.23 -9.81
N ILE A 20 -22.18 -6.59 -9.90
CA ILE A 20 -23.28 -6.72 -8.91
C ILE A 20 -23.94 -8.10 -9.01
N GLU A 21 -24.16 -8.60 -10.24
CA GLU A 21 -24.78 -9.90 -10.49
C GLU A 21 -23.89 -11.04 -9.99
N GLY A 22 -22.61 -10.97 -10.28
CA GLY A 22 -21.63 -11.99 -9.90
C GLY A 22 -21.55 -13.15 -10.90
N ASP A 23 -20.90 -14.23 -10.47
CA ASP A 23 -20.74 -15.45 -11.30
C ASP A 23 -22.05 -16.26 -11.38
N ALA A 24 -22.04 -17.35 -12.16
CA ALA A 24 -23.19 -18.25 -12.32
C ALA A 24 -23.72 -18.86 -11.01
N ASN A 25 -22.98 -18.76 -9.91
CA ASN A 25 -23.39 -19.19 -8.57
C ASN A 25 -23.77 -18.00 -7.67
N GLY A 26 -23.88 -16.79 -8.21
CA GLY A 26 -24.18 -15.56 -7.49
C GLY A 26 -23.05 -15.07 -6.58
N ARG A 27 -21.79 -15.49 -6.82
CA ARG A 27 -20.63 -15.00 -6.08
C ARG A 27 -20.10 -13.73 -6.72
N GLY A 28 -19.84 -12.70 -5.90
CA GLY A 28 -19.22 -11.47 -6.39
C GLY A 28 -17.82 -11.72 -6.95
N PHE A 29 -17.47 -11.00 -8.01
CA PHE A 29 -16.13 -11.05 -8.59
C PHE A 29 -15.13 -10.30 -7.71
N GLN A 30 -13.99 -10.95 -7.42
CA GLN A 30 -12.87 -10.31 -6.74
C GLN A 30 -11.98 -9.51 -7.71
N TYR A 31 -11.99 -9.85 -8.98
CA TYR A 31 -11.23 -9.23 -10.06
C TYR A 31 -12.09 -9.10 -11.33
N PRO A 32 -11.87 -8.08 -12.17
CA PRO A 32 -10.97 -6.94 -11.93
C PRO A 32 -11.50 -6.03 -10.83
N ILE A 33 -10.59 -5.35 -10.09
CA ILE A 33 -10.98 -4.39 -9.06
C ILE A 33 -10.91 -2.99 -9.66
N PRO A 34 -12.04 -2.33 -9.92
CA PRO A 34 -12.06 -0.98 -10.47
C PRO A 34 -11.62 0.04 -9.43
N THR A 35 -11.01 1.12 -9.91
CA THR A 35 -10.68 2.29 -9.10
C THR A 35 -11.27 3.52 -9.75
N TYR A 36 -12.11 4.24 -9.01
CA TYR A 36 -12.73 5.49 -9.44
C TYR A 36 -12.00 6.69 -8.84
N SER A 37 -11.67 7.66 -9.69
CA SER A 37 -11.06 8.91 -9.25
C SER A 37 -12.13 9.89 -8.83
N ILE A 38 -12.09 10.35 -7.59
CA ILE A 38 -12.94 11.41 -7.07
C ILE A 38 -12.18 12.72 -7.21
N THR A 39 -12.63 13.54 -8.13
CA THR A 39 -12.10 14.87 -8.45
C THR A 39 -13.13 15.95 -8.10
N LYS A 40 -12.75 17.22 -8.17
CA LYS A 40 -13.66 18.35 -7.86
C LYS A 40 -14.87 18.44 -8.80
N ASP A 41 -14.72 17.90 -10.01
CA ASP A 41 -15.74 17.83 -11.05
C ASP A 41 -16.47 16.47 -11.10
N PHE A 42 -16.30 15.61 -10.08
CA PHE A 42 -17.03 14.36 -9.99
C PHE A 42 -18.54 14.62 -9.92
N ASP A 43 -19.29 14.00 -10.82
CA ASP A 43 -20.76 14.11 -10.84
C ASP A 43 -21.38 13.29 -9.72
N TRP A 44 -21.91 13.98 -8.70
CA TRP A 44 -22.63 13.41 -7.56
C TRP A 44 -24.13 13.26 -7.81
N SER A 45 -24.63 13.59 -9.01
CA SER A 45 -26.06 13.49 -9.30
C SER A 45 -26.56 12.04 -9.28
N GLU A 46 -27.86 11.87 -9.11
CA GLU A 46 -28.51 10.55 -9.05
C GLU A 46 -28.66 9.90 -10.44
N THR A 47 -27.56 9.84 -11.21
CA THR A 47 -27.56 9.09 -12.48
C THR A 47 -27.72 7.59 -12.23
N GLU A 48 -28.15 6.85 -13.23
CA GLU A 48 -28.26 5.40 -13.16
C GLU A 48 -26.91 4.75 -12.82
N ASN A 49 -25.83 5.21 -13.45
CA ASN A 49 -24.48 4.71 -13.20
C ASN A 49 -24.02 4.98 -11.75
N ASN A 50 -24.31 6.16 -11.21
CA ASN A 50 -23.95 6.48 -9.82
C ASN A 50 -24.75 5.62 -8.83
N LYS A 51 -26.04 5.39 -9.08
CA LYS A 51 -26.86 4.49 -8.25
C LYS A 51 -26.30 3.06 -8.27
N LEU A 52 -25.91 2.56 -9.43
CA LEU A 52 -25.29 1.25 -9.57
C LEU A 52 -23.91 1.19 -8.86
N LEU A 53 -23.08 2.22 -9.04
CA LEU A 53 -21.76 2.33 -8.41
C LEU A 53 -21.86 2.25 -6.87
N PHE A 54 -22.74 3.04 -6.27
CA PHE A 54 -22.92 3.03 -4.83
C PHE A 54 -23.65 1.77 -4.32
N THR A 55 -24.51 1.15 -5.14
CA THR A 55 -25.10 -0.16 -4.83
C THR A 55 -24.04 -1.25 -4.76
N MET A 56 -23.11 -1.28 -5.73
CA MET A 56 -21.97 -2.20 -5.74
C MET A 56 -21.07 -1.97 -4.51
N THR A 57 -20.82 -0.71 -4.19
CA THR A 57 -20.01 -0.33 -3.02
C THR A 57 -20.65 -0.82 -1.73
N ALA A 58 -21.94 -0.60 -1.54
CA ALA A 58 -22.67 -1.04 -0.35
C ALA A 58 -22.75 -2.57 -0.23
N LYS A 59 -22.84 -3.28 -1.35
CA LYS A 59 -22.98 -4.74 -1.35
C LYS A 59 -21.65 -5.47 -1.12
N TYR A 60 -20.57 -4.98 -1.72
CA TYR A 60 -19.30 -5.72 -1.79
C TYR A 60 -18.09 -4.98 -1.24
N GLY A 61 -18.21 -3.73 -0.83
CA GLY A 61 -17.07 -2.88 -0.45
C GLY A 61 -16.12 -2.59 -1.63
N THR A 62 -16.58 -2.76 -2.85
CA THR A 62 -15.90 -2.42 -4.11
C THR A 62 -16.76 -1.43 -4.89
N PRO A 63 -16.19 -0.55 -5.67
CA PRO A 63 -14.79 -0.37 -6.08
C PRO A 63 -13.95 0.34 -5.02
N TYR A 64 -12.66 0.58 -5.36
CA TYR A 64 -11.83 1.52 -4.62
C TYR A 64 -12.03 2.94 -5.15
N PHE A 65 -11.90 3.90 -4.25
CA PHE A 65 -11.98 5.31 -4.60
C PHE A 65 -10.63 6.00 -4.34
N SER A 66 -10.11 6.69 -5.36
CA SER A 66 -8.95 7.55 -5.23
C SER A 66 -9.40 8.99 -5.10
N ASN A 67 -9.26 9.58 -3.92
CA ASN A 67 -9.70 10.95 -3.65
C ASN A 67 -8.59 11.96 -4.01
N TYR A 68 -8.90 12.88 -4.91
CA TYR A 68 -8.04 13.96 -5.36
C TYR A 68 -8.55 15.36 -4.97
N ILE A 69 -9.64 15.45 -4.19
CA ILE A 69 -10.25 16.76 -3.82
C ILE A 69 -9.29 17.56 -2.95
N ASN A 70 -8.69 16.91 -1.94
CA ASN A 70 -7.72 17.51 -1.01
C ASN A 70 -6.30 16.98 -1.24
N SER A 71 -5.98 16.60 -2.47
CA SER A 71 -4.66 16.09 -2.85
C SER A 71 -3.87 17.17 -3.58
N ASP A 72 -2.57 17.19 -3.37
CA ASP A 72 -1.60 17.98 -4.15
C ASP A 72 -1.21 17.31 -5.48
N MET A 73 -1.78 16.12 -5.76
CA MET A 73 -1.55 15.31 -6.95
C MET A 73 -2.79 15.33 -7.85
N GLU A 74 -2.55 15.35 -9.16
CA GLU A 74 -3.58 15.15 -10.17
C GLU A 74 -3.67 13.66 -10.57
N PRO A 75 -4.83 13.17 -11.06
CA PRO A 75 -4.96 11.78 -11.52
C PRO A 75 -3.91 11.37 -12.57
N SER A 76 -3.45 12.32 -13.38
CA SER A 76 -2.39 12.13 -14.39
C SER A 76 -1.00 11.90 -13.78
N ASP A 77 -0.78 12.32 -12.53
CA ASP A 77 0.50 12.23 -11.83
C ASP A 77 0.67 10.93 -11.06
N VAL A 78 -0.33 10.07 -11.10
CA VAL A 78 -0.39 8.88 -10.27
C VAL A 78 -0.54 7.64 -11.14
N ARG A 79 0.18 6.58 -10.78
CA ARG A 79 -0.07 5.21 -11.23
C ARG A 79 -0.36 4.34 -10.03
N SER A 80 -1.30 3.45 -10.17
CA SER A 80 -1.59 2.45 -9.14
C SER A 80 -0.73 1.22 -9.34
N MET A 81 -0.09 0.76 -8.28
CA MET A 81 0.45 -0.59 -8.21
C MET A 81 -0.63 -1.61 -7.87
N CYS A 82 -0.28 -2.90 -7.86
CA CYS A 82 -1.19 -4.04 -7.68
C CYS A 82 -2.20 -3.89 -6.53
N CYS A 83 -1.84 -3.23 -5.43
CA CYS A 83 -2.71 -2.98 -4.26
C CYS A 83 -3.26 -1.55 -4.21
N ARG A 84 -3.36 -0.84 -5.33
CA ARG A 84 -3.80 0.57 -5.50
C ARG A 84 -2.96 1.59 -4.75
N LEU A 85 -1.75 1.25 -4.48
CA LEU A 85 -0.78 2.20 -3.96
C LEU A 85 -0.47 3.24 -5.01
N ARG A 86 -0.48 4.48 -4.60
CA ARG A 86 -0.18 5.59 -5.49
C ARG A 86 1.33 5.69 -5.67
N LEU A 87 1.79 5.62 -6.92
CA LEU A 87 3.14 6.00 -7.28
C LEU A 87 3.14 7.45 -7.74
N ASP A 88 3.86 8.29 -7.01
CA ASP A 88 4.05 9.69 -7.40
C ASP A 88 5.06 9.77 -8.55
N LEU A 89 4.57 10.12 -9.72
CA LEU A 89 5.38 10.21 -10.94
C LEU A 89 6.13 11.55 -11.06
N ARG A 90 5.89 12.50 -10.16
CA ARG A 90 6.55 13.82 -10.22
C ARG A 90 8.07 13.69 -10.07
N GLU A 91 8.54 12.81 -9.18
CA GLU A 91 9.98 12.54 -9.04
C GLU A 91 10.58 11.88 -10.29
N LEU A 92 9.87 10.93 -10.89
CA LEU A 92 10.29 10.30 -12.15
C LEU A 92 10.39 11.32 -13.27
N ARG A 93 9.42 12.22 -13.41
CA ARG A 93 9.45 13.30 -14.39
C ARG A 93 10.61 14.28 -14.15
N ARG A 94 10.96 14.56 -12.90
CA ARG A 94 12.13 15.42 -12.55
C ARG A 94 13.45 14.75 -12.95
N LYS A 95 13.63 13.45 -12.70
CA LYS A 95 14.85 12.69 -13.04
C LYS A 95 15.03 12.53 -14.56
N THR A 96 13.96 12.41 -15.32
CA THR A 96 13.99 12.17 -16.77
C THR A 96 13.89 13.46 -17.61
N GLY A 97 13.96 14.65 -16.99
CA GLY A 97 13.88 15.93 -17.71
C GLY A 97 12.52 16.18 -18.39
N GLY A 98 11.45 15.55 -17.93
CA GLY A 98 10.11 15.74 -18.46
C GLY A 98 9.81 15.01 -19.78
N PHE A 99 10.61 14.01 -20.14
CA PHE A 99 10.39 13.22 -21.36
C PHE A 99 9.01 12.54 -21.35
N PHE A 100 8.26 12.71 -22.41
CA PHE A 100 6.95 12.09 -22.63
C PHE A 100 7.09 10.56 -22.52
N GLY A 101 6.29 9.92 -21.65
CA GLY A 101 6.31 8.46 -21.47
C GLY A 101 7.11 7.92 -20.29
N SER A 102 7.90 8.73 -19.58
CA SER A 102 8.71 8.27 -18.43
C SER A 102 7.88 7.74 -17.27
N GLY A 103 6.61 8.17 -17.13
CA GLY A 103 5.68 7.65 -16.13
C GLY A 103 4.93 6.38 -16.52
N GLU A 104 4.99 5.98 -17.79
CA GLU A 104 4.25 4.82 -18.30
C GLU A 104 5.00 3.50 -18.11
N SER A 105 6.33 3.56 -17.92
CA SER A 105 7.21 2.40 -17.75
C SER A 105 7.64 2.19 -16.30
N THR A 106 6.77 2.45 -15.34
CA THR A 106 7.06 2.29 -13.90
C THR A 106 6.36 1.07 -13.32
N GLY A 107 6.87 0.60 -12.17
CA GLY A 107 6.33 -0.52 -11.42
C GLY A 107 7.16 -0.77 -10.17
N SER A 108 7.17 -2.01 -9.68
CA SER A 108 8.02 -2.42 -8.57
C SER A 108 8.81 -3.68 -8.92
N VAL A 109 10.09 -3.70 -8.59
CA VAL A 109 10.93 -4.90 -8.72
C VAL A 109 10.68 -5.89 -7.60
N GLY A 110 10.15 -5.42 -6.48
CA GLY A 110 9.79 -6.24 -5.34
C GLY A 110 9.42 -5.43 -4.12
N VAL A 111 8.70 -6.08 -3.21
CA VAL A 111 8.25 -5.50 -1.94
C VAL A 111 8.78 -6.33 -0.79
N VAL A 112 9.34 -5.67 0.23
CA VAL A 112 9.69 -6.28 1.51
C VAL A 112 8.87 -5.60 2.59
N THR A 113 8.15 -6.38 3.39
CA THR A 113 7.31 -5.88 4.48
C THR A 113 7.98 -6.13 5.83
N ILE A 114 8.21 -5.07 6.60
CA ILE A 114 8.86 -5.12 7.92
C ILE A 114 7.80 -5.35 9.01
N ASN A 115 8.10 -6.30 9.90
CA ASN A 115 7.29 -6.62 11.08
C ASN A 115 7.65 -5.67 12.24
N ILE A 116 6.98 -4.52 12.30
CA ILE A 116 7.24 -3.49 13.32
C ILE A 116 6.86 -3.97 14.74
N PRO A 117 5.73 -4.69 14.97
CA PRO A 117 5.40 -5.24 16.30
C PRO A 117 6.51 -6.09 16.91
N ARG A 118 7.11 -6.97 16.11
CA ARG A 118 8.23 -7.82 16.60
C ARG A 118 9.44 -6.97 17.00
N ILE A 119 9.77 -5.96 16.22
CA ILE A 119 10.89 -5.05 16.53
C ILE A 119 10.60 -4.33 17.84
N ALA A 120 9.40 -3.78 18.01
CA ALA A 120 8.99 -3.06 19.23
C ALA A 120 8.98 -3.99 20.46
N PHE A 121 8.47 -5.22 20.31
CA PHE A 121 8.47 -6.23 21.38
C PHE A 121 9.88 -6.60 21.86
N LEU A 122 10.82 -6.77 20.94
CA LEU A 122 12.20 -7.19 21.24
C LEU A 122 13.11 -6.02 21.66
N ALA A 123 12.69 -4.80 21.48
CA ALA A 123 13.48 -3.62 21.79
C ALA A 123 13.46 -3.33 23.30
N ALA A 124 14.64 -3.09 23.87
CA ALA A 124 14.79 -2.71 25.27
C ALA A 124 14.26 -1.29 25.56
N ASN A 125 14.32 -0.41 24.58
CA ASN A 125 13.86 0.97 24.62
C ASN A 125 13.73 1.53 23.19
N GLU A 126 13.27 2.77 23.07
CA GLU A 126 13.07 3.43 21.78
C GLU A 126 14.36 3.52 20.94
N LYS A 127 15.50 3.80 21.53
CA LYS A 127 16.79 3.85 20.82
C LYS A 127 17.16 2.49 20.24
N ASP A 128 16.96 1.40 20.99
CA ASP A 128 17.20 0.04 20.53
C ASP A 128 16.20 -0.34 19.40
N PHE A 129 14.95 0.15 19.49
CA PHE A 129 13.97 -0.02 18.44
C PHE A 129 14.47 0.54 17.10
N TYR A 130 14.91 1.80 17.05
CA TYR A 130 15.43 2.39 15.81
C TYR A 130 16.69 1.70 15.31
N HIS A 131 17.58 1.26 16.18
CA HIS A 131 18.76 0.48 15.80
C HIS A 131 18.36 -0.85 15.11
N ARG A 132 17.38 -1.56 15.66
CA ARG A 132 16.84 -2.80 15.04
C ARG A 132 16.10 -2.53 13.74
N LEU A 133 15.31 -1.46 13.69
CA LEU A 133 14.62 -1.02 12.47
C LEU A 133 15.61 -0.72 11.36
N ASP A 134 16.66 0.02 11.65
CA ASP A 134 17.74 0.33 10.71
C ASP A 134 18.39 -0.93 10.14
N HIS A 135 18.72 -1.88 11.01
CA HIS A 135 19.29 -3.16 10.57
C HIS A 135 18.35 -3.93 9.64
N MET A 136 17.05 -3.97 9.94
CA MET A 136 16.07 -4.62 9.08
C MET A 136 15.88 -3.88 7.75
N MET A 137 15.93 -2.56 7.75
CA MET A 137 15.88 -1.76 6.52
C MET A 137 17.11 -1.98 5.65
N ASP A 138 18.31 -2.04 6.22
CA ASP A 138 19.55 -2.31 5.48
C ASP A 138 19.52 -3.69 4.81
N ILE A 139 19.06 -4.73 5.51
CA ILE A 139 18.85 -6.06 4.93
C ILE A 139 17.85 -6.02 3.80
N SER A 140 16.73 -5.31 4.00
CA SER A 140 15.66 -5.17 3.00
C SER A 140 16.13 -4.46 1.74
N ALA A 141 16.83 -3.34 1.90
CA ALA A 141 17.37 -2.57 0.78
C ALA A 141 18.41 -3.38 -0.01
N ARG A 142 19.32 -4.05 0.68
CA ARG A 142 20.32 -4.95 0.04
C ARG A 142 19.65 -6.11 -0.68
N SER A 143 18.65 -6.74 -0.09
CA SER A 143 17.89 -7.83 -0.71
C SER A 143 17.22 -7.38 -2.01
N LEU A 144 16.61 -6.21 -1.99
CA LEU A 144 15.96 -5.62 -3.17
C LEU A 144 16.99 -5.23 -4.26
N LYS A 145 18.17 -4.73 -3.86
CA LYS A 145 19.27 -4.47 -4.79
C LYS A 145 19.73 -5.73 -5.48
N ILE A 146 19.99 -6.80 -4.74
CA ILE A 146 20.39 -8.11 -5.31
C ILE A 146 19.30 -8.62 -6.26
N LYS A 147 18.02 -8.52 -5.86
CA LYS A 147 16.91 -8.92 -6.73
C LYS A 147 16.88 -8.12 -8.03
N ARG A 148 17.03 -6.80 -7.95
CA ARG A 148 17.10 -5.92 -9.12
C ARG A 148 18.20 -6.32 -10.07
N ASP A 149 19.41 -6.54 -9.58
CA ASP A 149 20.55 -6.94 -10.39
C ASP A 149 20.31 -8.27 -11.10
N VAL A 150 19.73 -9.26 -10.38
CA VAL A 150 19.38 -10.56 -10.96
C VAL A 150 18.32 -10.44 -12.05
N ILE A 151 17.21 -9.73 -11.81
CA ILE A 151 16.15 -9.63 -12.83
C ILE A 151 16.57 -8.77 -14.01
N THR A 152 17.43 -7.78 -13.83
CA THR A 152 17.99 -6.98 -14.92
C THR A 152 18.87 -7.86 -15.81
N LYS A 153 19.75 -8.66 -15.24
CA LYS A 153 20.54 -9.65 -15.99
C LYS A 153 19.66 -10.63 -16.78
N LEU A 154 18.61 -11.16 -16.15
CA LEU A 154 17.68 -12.08 -16.79
C LEU A 154 16.86 -11.39 -17.92
N LEU A 155 16.55 -10.10 -17.79
CA LEU A 155 15.93 -9.30 -18.84
C LEU A 155 16.88 -9.16 -20.05
N GLU A 156 18.16 -8.89 -19.82
CA GLU A 156 19.19 -8.81 -20.87
C GLU A 156 19.35 -10.13 -21.60
N GLU A 157 19.35 -11.24 -20.88
CA GLU A 157 19.43 -12.61 -21.41
C GLU A 157 18.15 -13.06 -22.14
N GLY A 158 17.09 -12.24 -22.14
CA GLY A 158 15.85 -12.47 -22.89
C GLY A 158 14.81 -13.35 -22.18
N LEU A 159 14.97 -13.62 -20.88
CA LEU A 159 14.01 -14.41 -20.10
C LEU A 159 12.68 -13.67 -19.84
N TYR A 160 12.64 -12.35 -20.07
CA TYR A 160 11.44 -11.53 -19.98
C TYR A 160 11.11 -10.85 -21.32
N PRO A 161 10.71 -11.61 -22.37
CA PRO A 161 10.57 -11.07 -23.72
C PRO A 161 9.52 -9.97 -23.82
N TYR A 162 8.39 -10.11 -23.12
CA TYR A 162 7.34 -9.08 -23.10
C TYR A 162 7.78 -7.84 -22.34
N THR A 163 8.39 -8.00 -21.18
CA THR A 163 8.91 -6.87 -20.40
C THR A 163 9.97 -6.11 -21.18
N LYS A 164 10.90 -6.82 -21.82
CA LYS A 164 11.92 -6.20 -22.69
C LYS A 164 11.31 -5.42 -23.84
N ARG A 165 10.28 -5.98 -24.47
CA ARG A 165 9.60 -5.35 -25.61
C ARG A 165 8.81 -4.10 -25.21
N TYR A 166 8.10 -4.12 -24.07
CA TYR A 166 7.14 -3.06 -23.73
C TYR A 166 7.68 -2.07 -22.71
N LEU A 167 8.57 -2.47 -21.81
CA LEU A 167 9.14 -1.61 -20.76
C LEU A 167 10.61 -1.24 -21.02
N GLY A 168 11.34 -2.07 -21.75
CA GLY A 168 12.75 -1.86 -22.11
C GLY A 168 13.71 -2.18 -20.96
N SER A 169 13.57 -1.55 -19.80
CA SER A 169 14.39 -1.72 -18.60
C SER A 169 13.58 -1.68 -17.31
N PHE A 170 14.23 -1.95 -16.17
CA PHE A 170 13.66 -1.76 -14.85
C PHE A 170 14.11 -0.46 -14.16
N ASP A 171 14.73 0.47 -14.88
CA ASP A 171 15.34 1.69 -14.28
C ASP A 171 14.32 2.59 -13.59
N ASN A 172 13.08 2.63 -14.11
CA ASN A 172 11.98 3.40 -13.54
C ASN A 172 11.13 2.61 -12.55
N HIS A 173 11.55 1.41 -12.15
CA HIS A 173 10.82 0.59 -11.19
C HIS A 173 11.34 0.82 -9.78
N PHE A 174 10.44 0.79 -8.80
CA PHE A 174 10.77 0.99 -7.41
C PHE A 174 11.19 -0.32 -6.71
N SER A 175 12.17 -0.20 -5.83
CA SER A 175 12.44 -1.16 -4.76
C SER A 175 11.61 -0.73 -3.56
N THR A 176 10.60 -1.52 -3.18
CA THR A 176 9.58 -1.10 -2.22
C THR A 176 9.82 -1.72 -0.85
N ILE A 177 9.87 -0.88 0.19
CA ILE A 177 9.89 -1.34 1.58
C ILE A 177 8.58 -0.89 2.22
N GLY A 178 7.86 -1.84 2.81
CA GLY A 178 6.61 -1.60 3.52
C GLY A 178 6.67 -2.00 4.98
N LEU A 179 5.61 -1.79 5.71
CA LEU A 179 5.49 -2.11 7.12
C LEU A 179 4.09 -2.58 7.48
N ILE A 180 3.99 -3.32 8.60
CA ILE A 180 2.73 -3.75 9.20
C ILE A 180 2.73 -3.49 10.70
N GLY A 181 1.54 -3.32 11.27
CA GLY A 181 1.31 -3.44 12.70
C GLY A 181 1.79 -2.26 13.55
N ILE A 182 1.74 -1.03 13.06
CA ILE A 182 2.08 0.13 13.89
C ILE A 182 1.23 0.18 15.17
N ASN A 183 -0.06 -0.17 15.07
CA ASN A 183 -0.93 -0.25 16.23
C ASN A 183 -0.39 -1.22 17.28
N GLU A 184 -0.08 -2.45 16.90
CA GLU A 184 0.47 -3.47 17.80
C GLU A 184 1.91 -3.15 18.22
N ALA A 185 2.66 -2.39 17.42
CA ALA A 185 3.98 -1.90 17.83
C ALA A 185 3.88 -0.97 19.04
N GLY A 186 2.93 -0.03 19.07
CA GLY A 186 2.66 0.82 20.23
C GLY A 186 2.33 0.00 21.48
N LEU A 187 1.48 -1.01 21.35
CA LEU A 187 1.10 -1.92 22.43
C LEU A 187 2.27 -2.77 22.95
N ASN A 188 3.16 -3.21 22.07
CA ASN A 188 4.32 -4.05 22.42
C ASN A 188 5.53 -3.24 22.91
N ALA A 189 5.65 -1.96 22.53
CA ALA A 189 6.72 -1.09 22.98
C ALA A 189 6.64 -0.85 24.49
N ASN A 190 7.66 -1.29 25.24
CA ASN A 190 7.67 -1.20 26.71
C ASN A 190 7.67 0.24 27.23
N TRP A 191 8.06 1.21 26.42
CA TRP A 191 8.08 2.64 26.71
C TRP A 191 6.79 3.38 26.31
N LEU A 192 5.84 2.73 25.61
CA LEU A 192 4.55 3.30 25.20
C LEU A 192 3.38 2.57 25.85
N ARG A 193 3.21 1.29 25.55
CA ARG A 193 2.10 0.44 26.01
C ARG A 193 0.72 1.01 25.71
N LYS A 194 0.57 1.69 24.56
CA LYS A 194 -0.64 2.34 24.10
C LYS A 194 -0.87 2.01 22.62
N ASP A 195 -2.12 1.89 22.23
CA ASP A 195 -2.51 1.68 20.84
C ASP A 195 -2.48 3.00 20.02
N LEU A 196 -2.78 2.92 18.74
CA LEU A 196 -2.70 4.05 17.82
C LEU A 196 -3.78 5.13 18.07
N THR A 197 -4.76 4.87 18.91
CA THR A 197 -5.76 5.89 19.31
C THR A 197 -5.20 6.96 20.25
N HIS A 198 -4.02 6.72 20.81
CA HIS A 198 -3.36 7.65 21.74
C HIS A 198 -2.37 8.56 20.99
N PRO A 199 -2.36 9.88 21.30
CA PRO A 199 -1.49 10.86 20.66
C PRO A 199 -0.01 10.49 20.67
N GLU A 200 0.48 9.88 21.74
CA GLU A 200 1.88 9.47 21.86
C GLU A 200 2.24 8.37 20.86
N THR A 201 1.33 7.42 20.61
CA THR A 201 1.55 6.36 19.62
C THR A 201 1.38 6.89 18.20
N GLN A 202 0.50 7.87 17.98
CA GLN A 202 0.39 8.56 16.69
C GLN A 202 1.69 9.33 16.38
N GLN A 203 2.27 10.00 17.37
CA GLN A 203 3.56 10.68 17.19
C GLN A 203 4.67 9.66 16.90
N PHE A 204 4.74 8.57 17.66
CA PHE A 204 5.66 7.47 17.37
C PHE A 204 5.49 6.92 15.96
N ALA A 205 4.26 6.72 15.48
CA ALA A 205 4.00 6.29 14.12
C ALA A 205 4.55 7.27 13.07
N LYS A 206 4.31 8.57 13.24
CA LYS A 206 4.85 9.63 12.38
C LYS A 206 6.38 9.62 12.37
N ASP A 207 7.00 9.48 13.53
CA ASP A 207 8.47 9.48 13.68
C ASP A 207 9.07 8.24 13.00
N VAL A 208 8.47 7.06 13.16
CA VAL A 208 8.88 5.83 12.45
C VAL A 208 8.78 5.99 10.95
N LEU A 209 7.67 6.49 10.43
CA LEU A 209 7.47 6.69 8.98
C LEU A 209 8.47 7.70 8.40
N ASN A 210 8.71 8.82 9.10
CA ASN A 210 9.69 9.81 8.68
C ASN A 210 11.12 9.25 8.70
N HIS A 211 11.50 8.54 9.76
CA HIS A 211 12.80 7.86 9.86
C HIS A 211 13.00 6.86 8.70
N MET A 212 12.00 6.05 8.39
CA MET A 212 12.06 5.12 7.27
C MET A 212 12.22 5.87 5.93
N ARG A 213 11.49 6.96 5.71
CA ARG A 213 11.62 7.79 4.50
C ARG A 213 13.02 8.38 4.34
N GLU A 214 13.60 8.92 5.40
CA GLU A 214 14.98 9.45 5.38
C GLU A 214 16.01 8.38 5.05
N ARG A 215 15.82 7.16 5.56
CA ARG A 215 16.69 6.03 5.20
C ARG A 215 16.55 5.62 3.73
N LEU A 216 15.34 5.63 3.19
CA LEU A 216 15.12 5.33 1.77
C LEU A 216 15.83 6.34 0.84
N VAL A 217 15.87 7.62 1.22
CA VAL A 217 16.64 8.63 0.48
C VAL A 217 18.14 8.26 0.46
N LYS A 218 18.70 7.83 1.60
CA LYS A 218 20.10 7.38 1.66
C LYS A 218 20.36 6.15 0.76
N TYR A 219 19.42 5.19 0.72
CA TYR A 219 19.57 4.03 -0.19
C TYR A 219 19.48 4.44 -1.66
N GLN A 220 18.64 5.42 -2.01
CA GLN A 220 18.61 5.96 -3.37
C GLN A 220 19.95 6.61 -3.76
N GLU A 221 20.57 7.34 -2.83
CA GLU A 221 21.90 7.94 -3.04
C GLU A 221 22.99 6.87 -3.15
N GLU A 222 22.96 5.84 -2.30
CA GLU A 222 23.97 4.78 -2.24
C GLU A 222 23.91 3.84 -3.46
N TYR A 223 22.70 3.38 -3.83
CA TYR A 223 22.54 2.37 -4.87
C TYR A 223 22.20 2.94 -6.25
N GLY A 224 21.81 4.20 -6.33
CA GLY A 224 21.39 4.85 -7.58
C GLY A 224 20.01 4.40 -8.09
N ASP A 225 19.32 3.54 -7.33
CA ASP A 225 18.01 2.96 -7.68
C ASP A 225 16.87 3.72 -7.01
N LEU A 226 15.64 3.54 -7.53
CA LEU A 226 14.44 4.10 -6.92
C LEU A 226 13.97 3.25 -5.73
N TYR A 227 13.75 3.89 -4.60
CA TYR A 227 13.15 3.28 -3.40
C TYR A 227 11.90 4.06 -2.99
N ASN A 228 10.89 3.36 -2.48
CA ASN A 228 9.71 3.98 -1.89
C ASN A 228 9.24 3.25 -0.63
N LEU A 229 8.53 3.99 0.23
CA LEU A 229 7.83 3.45 1.38
C LEU A 229 6.39 3.14 1.00
N GLU A 230 5.89 2.01 1.46
CA GLU A 230 4.56 1.53 1.15
C GLU A 230 3.75 1.21 2.41
N ALA A 231 2.50 1.65 2.45
CA ALA A 231 1.50 1.16 3.38
C ALA A 231 1.00 -0.21 2.90
N THR A 232 1.77 -1.26 3.20
CA THR A 232 1.51 -2.60 2.67
C THR A 232 0.22 -3.18 3.24
N PRO A 233 -0.75 -3.62 2.42
CA PRO A 233 -1.94 -4.34 2.91
C PRO A 233 -1.57 -5.67 3.56
N ALA A 234 -0.63 -6.41 2.96
CA ALA A 234 0.05 -7.60 3.49
C ALA A 234 -0.88 -8.66 4.14
N GLU A 235 -2.10 -8.83 3.65
CA GLU A 235 -3.21 -9.59 4.23
C GLU A 235 -2.81 -10.94 4.84
N SER A 236 -2.36 -11.90 4.03
CA SER A 236 -1.91 -13.21 4.51
C SER A 236 -0.61 -13.14 5.31
N THR A 237 0.23 -12.15 5.05
CA THR A 237 1.50 -11.93 5.75
C THR A 237 1.27 -11.45 7.16
N THR A 238 0.28 -10.60 7.42
CA THR A 238 -0.06 -10.12 8.78
C THR A 238 -0.44 -11.29 9.69
N TYR A 239 -1.29 -12.19 9.18
CA TYR A 239 -1.63 -13.44 9.88
C TYR A 239 -0.41 -14.32 10.12
N ARG A 240 0.35 -14.61 9.06
CA ARG A 240 1.49 -15.52 9.14
C ARG A 240 2.54 -15.04 10.12
N LEU A 241 2.89 -13.77 10.11
CA LEU A 241 3.87 -13.20 11.03
C LEU A 241 3.36 -13.19 12.47
N ALA A 242 2.12 -12.80 12.72
CA ALA A 242 1.52 -12.82 14.05
C ALA A 242 1.45 -14.25 14.63
N LYS A 243 1.07 -15.24 13.80
CA LYS A 243 1.05 -16.66 14.21
C LYS A 243 2.45 -17.15 14.62
N HIS A 244 3.47 -16.86 13.85
CA HIS A 244 4.85 -17.24 14.16
C HIS A 244 5.36 -16.53 15.43
N ASP A 245 5.01 -15.25 15.60
CA ASP A 245 5.43 -14.47 16.76
C ASP A 245 4.79 -15.00 18.04
N ARG A 246 3.47 -15.25 18.04
CA ARG A 246 2.78 -15.83 19.21
C ARG A 246 3.28 -17.23 19.57
N ALA A 247 3.64 -18.02 18.57
CA ALA A 247 4.20 -19.35 18.82
C ALA A 247 5.58 -19.29 19.50
N ARG A 248 6.37 -18.23 19.21
CA ARG A 248 7.71 -18.04 19.78
C ARG A 248 7.69 -17.23 21.06
N TRP A 249 6.81 -16.26 21.16
CA TRP A 249 6.63 -15.35 22.29
C TRP A 249 5.13 -15.25 22.61
N PRO A 250 4.60 -16.12 23.48
CA PRO A 250 3.17 -16.13 23.80
C PRO A 250 2.62 -14.82 24.35
N GLU A 251 3.50 -13.99 24.93
CA GLU A 251 3.18 -12.69 25.54
C GLU A 251 3.12 -11.53 24.52
N ILE A 252 3.52 -11.75 23.26
CA ILE A 252 3.44 -10.70 22.22
C ILE A 252 1.98 -10.34 21.93
N ILE A 253 1.68 -9.07 21.91
CA ILE A 253 0.33 -8.57 21.66
C ILE A 253 0.08 -8.56 20.14
N THR A 254 -1.01 -9.18 19.74
CA THR A 254 -1.52 -9.22 18.37
C THR A 254 -2.95 -8.70 18.33
N ALA A 255 -3.44 -8.28 17.19
CA ALA A 255 -4.85 -8.04 16.98
C ALA A 255 -5.65 -9.35 17.01
N GLY A 256 -6.99 -9.22 17.15
CA GLY A 256 -7.91 -10.34 17.35
C GLY A 256 -8.25 -10.56 18.82
N LYS A 257 -9.45 -11.11 19.07
CA LYS A 257 -9.92 -11.45 20.42
C LYS A 257 -9.23 -12.71 20.91
N ALA A 258 -9.27 -12.95 22.22
CA ALA A 258 -8.73 -14.18 22.80
C ALA A 258 -9.45 -15.41 22.20
N GLY A 259 -8.68 -16.31 21.58
CA GLY A 259 -9.19 -17.50 20.90
C GLY A 259 -9.35 -17.35 19.38
N ASP A 260 -9.28 -16.14 18.84
CA ASP A 260 -9.34 -15.89 17.42
C ASP A 260 -7.98 -16.09 16.72
N THR A 261 -8.01 -16.15 15.42
CA THR A 261 -6.83 -16.16 14.57
C THR A 261 -6.00 -14.88 14.77
N PRO A 262 -4.74 -14.95 15.21
CA PRO A 262 -3.92 -13.77 15.44
C PRO A 262 -3.55 -13.12 14.12
N TYR A 263 -3.53 -11.78 14.08
CA TYR A 263 -3.02 -11.00 12.96
C TYR A 263 -2.41 -9.70 13.46
N TYR A 264 -1.73 -8.97 12.60
CA TYR A 264 -1.31 -7.59 12.82
C TYR A 264 -2.13 -6.67 11.95
N THR A 265 -2.46 -5.48 12.46
CA THR A 265 -3.16 -4.46 11.70
C THR A 265 -2.31 -4.04 10.49
N ASN A 266 -2.96 -3.77 9.37
CA ASN A 266 -2.27 -3.34 8.16
C ASN A 266 -1.59 -1.99 8.37
N SER A 267 -0.32 -1.89 8.01
CA SER A 267 0.46 -0.67 8.02
C SER A 267 0.23 0.19 9.28
N SER A 268 -0.26 1.42 9.10
CA SER A 268 -0.61 2.39 10.14
C SER A 268 -2.12 2.54 10.32
N HIS A 269 -2.91 1.54 9.98
CA HIS A 269 -4.36 1.59 10.13
C HIS A 269 -4.76 1.47 11.60
N LEU A 270 -5.90 2.09 11.94
CA LEU A 270 -6.58 1.89 13.21
C LEU A 270 -7.07 0.46 13.39
N PRO A 271 -7.25 0.00 14.64
CA PRO A 271 -7.95 -1.26 14.90
C PRO A 271 -9.34 -1.28 14.25
N VAL A 272 -9.69 -2.41 13.64
CA VAL A 272 -10.94 -2.57 12.86
C VAL A 272 -12.20 -2.23 13.66
N ASP A 273 -12.21 -2.52 14.96
CA ASP A 273 -13.36 -2.31 15.86
C ASP A 273 -13.24 -1.01 16.69
N PHE A 274 -12.37 -0.07 16.28
CA PHE A 274 -12.12 1.13 17.09
C PHE A 274 -13.36 2.00 17.25
N THR A 275 -14.05 2.31 16.16
CA THR A 275 -15.27 3.12 16.15
C THR A 275 -16.19 2.71 15.00
N SER A 276 -17.48 2.94 15.17
CA SER A 276 -18.48 2.85 14.09
C SER A 276 -18.73 4.21 13.43
N ASP A 277 -18.14 5.30 13.95
CA ASP A 277 -18.25 6.64 13.39
C ASP A 277 -17.08 6.90 12.44
N ILE A 278 -17.41 7.24 11.19
CA ILE A 278 -16.40 7.52 10.16
C ILE A 278 -15.61 8.80 10.46
N PHE A 279 -16.22 9.80 11.11
CA PHE A 279 -15.54 11.05 11.44
C PHE A 279 -14.51 10.82 12.54
N ASP A 280 -14.84 10.07 13.59
CA ASP A 280 -13.87 9.66 14.61
C ASP A 280 -12.69 8.92 14.01
N ALA A 281 -12.95 8.05 13.02
CA ALA A 281 -11.88 7.31 12.34
C ALA A 281 -10.99 8.17 11.43
N LEU A 282 -11.51 9.29 10.91
CA LEU A 282 -10.76 10.21 10.05
C LEU A 282 -9.98 11.27 10.84
N ASP A 283 -10.38 11.56 12.08
CA ASP A 283 -9.74 12.56 12.93
C ASP A 283 -8.45 12.03 13.61
N ILE A 284 -8.22 10.73 13.58
CA ILE A 284 -7.02 10.05 14.11
C ILE A 284 -6.01 9.81 12.99
#